data_78f19f061089fc86af6b08a0c83f4db9
#
_entry.id   78f19f061089fc86af6b08a0c83f4db9
#
_cell.length_a   1.000
_cell.length_b   1.000
_cell.length_c   1.000
_cell.angle_alpha   90.00
_cell.angle_beta   90.00
_cell.angle_gamma   90.00
#
_symmetry.space_group_name_H-M   'P 1'
#
loop_
_entity.id
_entity.type
_entity.pdbx_description
1 polymer ?
#
loop_
_entity_poly.entity_id
_entity_poly.type
_entity_poly.pdbx_seq_one_letter_code
_entity_poly.pdbx_strand_id
1 'polypeptide(L)'
;MTAASERVFEFLGEEEEDQTTENAVELKDVRGEVEFSHVHFGYNPDQIIINDFSAKVEPGQKIAIVGPTGAGKTTMVKLLMRFYDVNSGSIRLDGNDIRNYNRRELRDAFGMVLQDTWLFKGTIMENIRYGRLDATDEEVIAAAKAAHAHHFIQTLPGGYN
;
A
#
# COMPACT_ATOMS: atom_id res chain seq x y z
N MET A 1 15.41 -23.61 23.05
CA MET A 1 15.55 -22.14 23.11
C MET A 1 16.47 -21.59 22.03
N THR A 2 17.47 -22.30 21.58
CA THR A 2 18.45 -21.86 20.55
C THR A 2 17.85 -21.56 19.17
N ALA A 3 16.99 -22.41 18.60
CA ALA A 3 16.42 -22.24 17.28
C ALA A 3 15.49 -21.02 17.12
N ALA A 4 14.77 -20.66 18.19
CA ALA A 4 13.92 -19.46 18.17
C ALA A 4 14.74 -18.16 18.26
N SER A 5 15.82 -18.20 19.06
CA SER A 5 16.76 -17.06 19.15
C SER A 5 17.53 -16.87 17.86
N GLU A 6 17.94 -17.96 17.20
CA GLU A 6 18.66 -17.95 15.91
C GLU A 6 17.82 -17.24 14.82
N ARG A 7 16.54 -17.60 14.69
CA ARG A 7 15.62 -16.93 13.75
C ARG A 7 15.42 -15.45 14.06
N VAL A 8 15.39 -15.06 15.33
CA VAL A 8 15.28 -13.64 15.72
C VAL A 8 16.55 -12.89 15.31
N PHE A 9 17.74 -13.49 15.51
CA PHE A 9 19.00 -12.85 15.13
C PHE A 9 19.20 -12.85 13.61
N GLU A 10 18.77 -13.87 12.89
CA GLU A 10 18.72 -13.84 11.42
C GLU A 10 17.85 -12.68 10.94
N PHE A 11 16.64 -12.53 11.47
CA PHE A 11 15.74 -11.44 11.12
C PHE A 11 16.32 -10.05 11.45
N LEU A 12 16.96 -9.91 12.63
CA LEU A 12 17.60 -8.65 13.03
C LEU A 12 18.88 -8.35 12.25
N GLY A 13 19.48 -9.35 11.62
CA GLY A 13 20.67 -9.22 10.78
C GLY A 13 20.38 -9.00 9.30
N GLU A 14 19.10 -9.04 8.88
CA GLU A 14 18.72 -8.76 7.50
C GLU A 14 19.00 -7.30 7.15
N GLU A 15 19.35 -7.07 5.89
CA GLU A 15 19.61 -5.73 5.37
C GLU A 15 18.30 -4.90 5.37
N GLU A 16 18.36 -3.73 6.00
CA GLU A 16 17.21 -2.83 6.03
C GLU A 16 16.89 -2.27 4.65
N GLU A 17 15.61 -2.18 4.33
CA GLU A 17 15.16 -1.56 3.08
C GLU A 17 15.58 -0.09 3.04
N ASP A 18 16.29 0.33 1.99
CA ASP A 18 16.60 1.73 1.79
C ASP A 18 15.31 2.54 1.52
N GLN A 19 14.97 3.41 2.45
CA GLN A 19 13.79 4.27 2.40
C GLN A 19 14.04 5.57 1.63
N THR A 20 15.31 5.91 1.40
CA THR A 20 15.74 7.17 0.80
C THR A 20 16.04 7.00 -0.69
N THR A 21 15.91 8.08 -1.44
CA THR A 21 16.29 8.15 -2.85
C THR A 21 17.16 9.41 -3.01
N GLU A 22 18.34 9.25 -3.62
CA GLU A 22 19.18 10.42 -3.93
C GLU A 22 18.42 11.38 -4.84
N ASN A 23 18.41 12.66 -4.47
CA ASN A 23 17.67 13.71 -5.19
C ASN A 23 16.19 13.40 -5.36
N ALA A 24 15.55 12.84 -4.31
CA ALA A 24 14.14 12.49 -4.34
C ALA A 24 13.26 13.67 -4.76
N VAL A 25 12.29 13.37 -5.63
CA VAL A 25 11.22 14.32 -5.96
C VAL A 25 10.27 14.38 -4.78
N GLU A 26 9.93 15.57 -4.32
CA GLU A 26 8.95 15.75 -3.24
C GLU A 26 7.55 15.41 -3.75
N LEU A 27 6.82 14.60 -3.01
CA LEU A 27 5.45 14.21 -3.35
C LEU A 27 4.47 15.23 -2.77
N LYS A 28 4.01 16.17 -3.60
CA LYS A 28 3.04 17.22 -3.22
C LYS A 28 1.79 17.12 -4.09
N ASP A 29 0.65 17.44 -3.48
CA ASP A 29 -0.64 17.60 -4.19
C ASP A 29 -0.97 16.42 -5.13
N VAL A 30 -0.89 15.20 -4.58
CA VAL A 30 -1.11 13.96 -5.34
C VAL A 30 -2.48 13.96 -6.01
N ARG A 31 -2.50 13.95 -7.33
CA ARG A 31 -3.73 13.88 -8.14
C ARG A 31 -4.18 12.44 -8.37
N GLY A 32 -3.22 11.49 -8.37
CA GLY A 32 -3.47 10.07 -8.54
C GLY A 32 -3.53 9.63 -10.00
N GLU A 33 -2.84 10.30 -10.93
CA GLU A 33 -2.59 9.77 -12.26
C GLU A 33 -1.54 8.66 -12.15
N VAL A 34 -1.84 7.45 -12.63
CA VAL A 34 -0.92 6.31 -12.60
C VAL A 34 -0.68 5.80 -14.02
N GLU A 35 0.59 5.61 -14.38
CA GLU A 35 0.98 5.06 -15.66
C GLU A 35 1.94 3.87 -15.47
N PHE A 36 1.59 2.75 -16.06
CA PHE A 36 2.47 1.60 -16.25
C PHE A 36 2.95 1.63 -17.70
N SER A 37 4.25 1.57 -17.93
CA SER A 37 4.83 1.62 -19.27
C SER A 37 5.80 0.46 -19.47
N HIS A 38 5.43 -0.50 -20.31
CA HIS A 38 6.23 -1.67 -20.66
C HIS A 38 6.82 -2.41 -19.44
N VAL A 39 5.99 -2.60 -18.41
CA VAL A 39 6.42 -3.19 -17.15
C VAL A 39 6.66 -4.68 -17.30
N HIS A 40 7.86 -5.12 -16.92
CA HIS A 40 8.22 -6.52 -16.77
C HIS A 40 8.62 -6.77 -15.33
N PHE A 41 8.14 -7.86 -14.75
CA PHE A 41 8.49 -8.23 -13.38
C PHE A 41 8.38 -9.75 -13.14
N GLY A 42 9.33 -10.27 -12.40
CA GLY A 42 9.33 -11.58 -11.79
C GLY A 42 10.14 -11.56 -10.50
N TYR A 43 9.71 -12.32 -9.50
CA TYR A 43 10.45 -12.44 -8.23
C TYR A 43 11.79 -13.18 -8.41
N ASN A 44 11.85 -14.05 -9.40
CA ASN A 44 13.06 -14.74 -9.81
C ASN A 44 13.32 -14.49 -11.30
N PRO A 45 14.59 -14.46 -11.74
CA PRO A 45 14.92 -14.20 -13.15
C PRO A 45 14.25 -15.16 -14.13
N ASP A 46 14.02 -16.41 -13.71
CA ASP A 46 13.45 -17.47 -14.56
C ASP A 46 11.91 -17.52 -14.55
N GLN A 47 11.25 -16.66 -13.74
CA GLN A 47 9.79 -16.68 -13.60
C GLN A 47 9.20 -15.30 -13.81
N ILE A 48 8.83 -14.99 -15.05
CA ILE A 48 8.13 -13.74 -15.39
C ILE A 48 6.66 -13.85 -14.93
N ILE A 49 6.21 -12.89 -14.12
CA ILE A 49 4.84 -12.78 -13.63
C ILE A 49 4.08 -11.71 -14.41
N ILE A 50 4.73 -10.58 -14.69
CA ILE A 50 4.19 -9.49 -15.49
C ILE A 50 5.09 -9.36 -16.71
N ASN A 51 4.48 -9.44 -17.90
CA ASN A 51 5.20 -9.42 -19.17
C ASN A 51 4.62 -8.31 -20.06
N ASP A 52 5.38 -7.25 -20.27
CA ASP A 52 5.05 -6.10 -21.13
C ASP A 52 3.68 -5.46 -20.80
N PHE A 53 3.44 -5.16 -19.54
CA PHE A 53 2.19 -4.54 -19.12
C PHE A 53 2.26 -3.01 -19.26
N SER A 54 1.29 -2.45 -19.97
CA SER A 54 1.11 -0.99 -20.11
C SER A 54 -0.34 -0.61 -19.83
N ALA A 55 -0.55 0.42 -19.02
CA ALA A 55 -1.87 0.97 -18.71
C ALA A 55 -1.74 2.39 -18.19
N LYS A 56 -2.75 3.21 -18.45
CA LYS A 56 -2.86 4.56 -17.90
C LYS A 56 -4.18 4.69 -17.15
N VAL A 57 -4.12 5.28 -15.96
CA VAL A 57 -5.25 5.56 -15.08
C VAL A 57 -5.28 7.05 -14.79
N GLU A 58 -6.38 7.67 -15.12
CA GLU A 58 -6.59 9.10 -14.87
C GLU A 58 -7.05 9.36 -13.42
N PRO A 59 -6.82 10.57 -12.88
CA PRO A 59 -7.26 10.93 -11.54
C PRO A 59 -8.75 10.64 -11.30
N GLY A 60 -9.07 10.04 -10.15
CA GLY A 60 -10.44 9.73 -9.75
C GLY A 60 -11.07 8.51 -10.42
N GLN A 61 -10.40 7.83 -11.33
CA GLN A 61 -10.91 6.60 -11.93
C GLN A 61 -10.94 5.45 -10.92
N LYS A 62 -11.97 4.60 -11.01
CA LYS A 62 -12.07 3.33 -10.30
C LYS A 62 -11.68 2.20 -11.26
N ILE A 63 -10.62 1.48 -10.93
CA ILE A 63 -10.07 0.41 -11.76
C ILE A 63 -10.27 -0.93 -11.08
N ALA A 64 -10.79 -1.92 -11.84
CA ALA A 64 -10.83 -3.31 -11.42
C ALA A 64 -9.73 -4.11 -12.13
N ILE A 65 -8.83 -4.72 -11.34
CA ILE A 65 -7.83 -5.66 -11.85
C ILE A 65 -8.42 -7.06 -11.76
N VAL A 66 -8.71 -7.67 -12.92
CA VAL A 66 -9.35 -8.99 -13.00
C VAL A 66 -8.42 -10.01 -13.63
N GLY A 67 -8.60 -11.27 -13.27
CA GLY A 67 -7.79 -12.38 -13.80
C GLY A 67 -7.84 -13.60 -12.88
N PRO A 68 -7.38 -14.77 -13.35
CA PRO A 68 -7.34 -16.00 -12.54
C PRO A 68 -6.37 -15.87 -11.36
N THR A 69 -6.44 -16.82 -10.43
CA THR A 69 -5.46 -16.92 -9.33
C THR A 69 -4.07 -17.09 -9.92
N GLY A 70 -3.08 -16.37 -9.40
CA GLY A 70 -1.71 -16.38 -9.92
C GLY A 70 -1.43 -15.44 -11.09
N ALA A 71 -2.43 -14.73 -11.63
CA ALA A 71 -2.25 -13.78 -12.75
C ALA A 71 -1.50 -12.49 -12.39
N GLY A 72 -0.87 -12.37 -11.22
CA GLY A 72 -0.08 -11.20 -10.85
C GLY A 72 -0.87 -10.00 -10.30
N LYS A 73 -2.19 -10.12 -10.02
CA LYS A 73 -3.01 -9.00 -9.52
C LYS A 73 -2.44 -8.35 -8.25
N THR A 74 -2.11 -9.15 -7.26
CA THR A 74 -1.49 -8.66 -6.01
C THR A 74 -0.08 -8.12 -6.26
N THR A 75 0.65 -8.71 -7.21
CA THR A 75 1.98 -8.23 -7.60
C THR A 75 1.91 -6.81 -8.18
N MET A 76 0.89 -6.50 -9.00
CA MET A 76 0.67 -5.15 -9.51
C MET A 76 0.55 -4.10 -8.40
N VAL A 77 -0.25 -4.42 -7.36
CA VAL A 77 -0.40 -3.53 -6.19
C VAL A 77 0.93 -3.38 -5.44
N LYS A 78 1.67 -4.48 -5.24
CA LYS A 78 2.98 -4.46 -4.59
C LYS A 78 4.00 -3.62 -5.35
N LEU A 79 3.99 -3.67 -6.69
CA LEU A 79 4.85 -2.85 -7.52
C LEU A 79 4.46 -1.37 -7.46
N LEU A 80 3.17 -1.05 -7.49
CA LEU A 80 2.69 0.34 -7.38
C LEU A 80 3.10 0.98 -6.05
N MET A 81 3.04 0.21 -4.95
CA MET A 81 3.50 0.67 -3.62
C MET A 81 5.03 0.53 -3.44
N ARG A 82 5.75 0.16 -4.49
CA ARG A 82 7.20 -0.02 -4.48
C ARG A 82 7.71 -0.93 -3.36
N PHE A 83 7.00 -2.06 -3.10
CA PHE A 83 7.57 -3.16 -2.31
C PHE A 83 8.64 -3.92 -3.08
N TYR A 84 8.59 -3.81 -4.40
CA TYR A 84 9.60 -4.30 -5.34
C TYR A 84 9.76 -3.28 -6.45
N ASP A 85 10.96 -3.12 -6.97
CA ASP A 85 11.21 -2.35 -8.18
C ASP A 85 10.99 -3.26 -9.41
N VAL A 86 10.53 -2.69 -10.52
CA VAL A 86 10.30 -3.45 -11.76
C VAL A 86 11.62 -3.89 -12.38
N ASN A 87 11.64 -5.05 -13.04
CA ASN A 87 12.84 -5.53 -13.73
C ASN A 87 13.14 -4.68 -14.99
N SER A 88 12.09 -4.24 -15.70
CA SER A 88 12.20 -3.26 -16.77
C SER A 88 10.87 -2.51 -16.97
N GLY A 89 10.92 -1.43 -17.75
CA GLY A 89 9.81 -0.49 -17.86
C GLY A 89 9.77 0.51 -16.72
N SER A 90 8.64 1.17 -16.54
CA SER A 90 8.44 2.18 -15.49
C SER A 90 7.01 2.21 -14.98
N ILE A 91 6.86 2.59 -13.72
CA ILE A 91 5.58 2.96 -13.10
C ILE A 91 5.71 4.41 -12.70
N ARG A 92 4.74 5.23 -13.08
CA ARG A 92 4.73 6.65 -12.77
C ARG A 92 3.51 7.02 -11.95
N LEU A 93 3.71 7.93 -11.01
CA LEU A 93 2.66 8.61 -10.26
C LEU A 93 2.76 10.11 -10.56
N ASP A 94 1.68 10.69 -11.08
CA ASP A 94 1.61 12.09 -11.47
C ASP A 94 2.77 12.55 -12.40
N GLY A 95 3.13 11.65 -13.34
CA GLY A 95 4.16 11.89 -14.37
C GLY A 95 5.59 11.55 -13.93
N ASN A 96 5.87 11.37 -12.65
CA ASN A 96 7.20 11.01 -12.15
C ASN A 96 7.31 9.50 -11.90
N ASP A 97 8.45 8.91 -12.24
CA ASP A 97 8.74 7.51 -11.92
C ASP A 97 8.72 7.32 -10.40
N ILE A 98 8.03 6.28 -9.92
CA ILE A 98 7.90 6.01 -8.48
C ILE A 98 9.25 5.74 -7.81
N ARG A 99 10.29 5.38 -8.58
CA ARG A 99 11.66 5.21 -8.09
C ARG A 99 12.34 6.52 -7.69
N ASN A 100 11.81 7.65 -8.16
CA ASN A 100 12.32 8.98 -7.85
C ASN A 100 11.75 9.55 -6.54
N TYR A 101 10.79 8.89 -5.92
CA TYR A 101 10.25 9.28 -4.61
C TYR A 101 10.91 8.51 -3.47
N ASN A 102 10.94 9.08 -2.28
CA ASN A 102 11.23 8.31 -1.07
C ASN A 102 10.14 7.25 -0.86
N ARG A 103 10.53 6.02 -0.52
CA ARG A 103 9.57 4.90 -0.37
C ARG A 103 8.49 5.19 0.66
N ARG A 104 8.84 5.81 1.78
CA ARG A 104 7.91 6.18 2.83
C ARG A 104 6.86 7.18 2.33
N GLU A 105 7.31 8.30 1.73
CA GLU A 105 6.40 9.32 1.18
C GLU A 105 5.47 8.77 0.10
N LEU A 106 6.01 7.91 -0.78
CA LEU A 106 5.21 7.22 -1.79
C LEU A 106 4.12 6.36 -1.15
N ARG A 107 4.47 5.54 -0.14
CA ARG A 107 3.52 4.66 0.54
C ARG A 107 2.48 5.40 1.35
N ASP A 108 2.82 6.56 1.93
CA ASP A 108 1.90 7.44 2.66
C ASP A 108 0.80 8.02 1.74
N ALA A 109 1.03 8.05 0.42
CA ALA A 109 0.02 8.47 -0.56
C ALA A 109 -1.03 7.38 -0.87
N PHE A 110 -0.85 6.15 -0.41
CA PHE A 110 -1.75 5.03 -0.67
C PHE A 110 -2.49 4.59 0.59
N GLY A 111 -3.79 4.36 0.47
CA GLY A 111 -4.56 3.61 1.46
C GLY A 111 -4.74 2.17 1.01
N MET A 112 -4.25 1.20 1.78
CA MET A 112 -4.36 -0.22 1.45
C MET A 112 -5.42 -0.90 2.32
N VAL A 113 -6.41 -1.54 1.68
CA VAL A 113 -7.38 -2.41 2.36
C VAL A 113 -6.98 -3.84 2.07
N LEU A 114 -6.58 -4.57 3.12
CA LEU A 114 -6.20 -5.98 3.03
C LEU A 114 -7.44 -6.88 3.03
N GLN A 115 -7.31 -8.05 2.41
CA GLN A 115 -8.34 -9.08 2.43
C GLN A 115 -8.53 -9.64 3.85
N ASP A 116 -7.42 -9.91 4.54
CA ASP A 116 -7.41 -10.33 5.94
C ASP A 116 -7.31 -9.08 6.81
N THR A 117 -8.42 -8.72 7.45
CA THR A 117 -8.48 -7.57 8.36
C THR A 117 -7.95 -7.96 9.74
N TRP A 118 -7.14 -7.10 10.30
CA TRP A 118 -6.62 -7.24 11.65
C TRP A 118 -7.19 -6.14 12.55
N LEU A 119 -7.67 -6.53 13.73
CA LEU A 119 -8.15 -5.58 14.72
C LEU A 119 -7.28 -5.69 15.98
N PHE A 120 -6.83 -4.55 16.48
CA PHE A 120 -6.17 -4.47 17.78
C PHE A 120 -7.20 -4.60 18.91
N LYS A 121 -6.76 -5.14 20.03
CA LYS A 121 -7.58 -5.17 21.25
C LYS A 121 -7.79 -3.73 21.74
N GLY A 122 -9.02 -3.27 21.70
CA GLY A 122 -9.41 -1.91 22.06
C GLY A 122 -10.77 -1.56 21.49
N THR A 123 -11.10 -0.30 21.51
CA THR A 123 -12.36 0.23 20.97
C THR A 123 -12.34 0.33 19.46
N ILE A 124 -13.51 0.45 18.83
CA ILE A 124 -13.61 0.73 17.39
C ILE A 124 -13.00 2.12 17.10
N MET A 125 -13.21 3.09 17.98
CA MET A 125 -12.61 4.43 17.89
C MET A 125 -11.08 4.35 17.77
N GLU A 126 -10.42 3.59 18.66
CA GLU A 126 -8.97 3.43 18.66
C GLU A 126 -8.47 2.70 17.42
N ASN A 127 -9.16 1.66 16.95
CA ASN A 127 -8.80 0.93 15.76
C ASN A 127 -8.86 1.80 14.50
N ILE A 128 -9.86 2.67 14.36
CA ILE A 128 -9.93 3.61 13.24
C ILE A 128 -8.85 4.68 13.36
N ARG A 129 -8.64 5.23 14.58
CA ARG A 129 -7.62 6.24 14.89
C ARG A 129 -6.19 5.73 14.66
N TYR A 130 -5.98 4.41 14.63
CA TYR A 130 -4.66 3.84 14.37
C TYR A 130 -4.03 4.32 13.06
N GLY A 131 -4.82 4.65 12.05
CA GLY A 131 -4.34 5.23 10.79
C GLY A 131 -3.74 6.65 10.94
N ARG A 132 -4.16 7.39 11.98
CA ARG A 132 -3.61 8.70 12.35
C ARG A 132 -3.87 8.94 13.85
N LEU A 133 -2.84 8.73 14.67
CA LEU A 133 -2.94 8.67 16.13
C LEU A 133 -3.38 10.01 16.77
N ASP A 134 -3.13 11.13 16.12
CA ASP A 134 -3.51 12.48 16.55
C ASP A 134 -4.90 12.94 16.03
N ALA A 135 -5.63 12.06 15.34
CA ALA A 135 -6.97 12.37 14.85
C ALA A 135 -7.96 12.60 15.99
N THR A 136 -8.81 13.62 15.85
CA THR A 136 -9.91 13.88 16.80
C THR A 136 -11.03 12.84 16.64
N ASP A 137 -11.93 12.77 17.63
CA ASP A 137 -13.10 11.87 17.56
C ASP A 137 -14.00 12.22 16.37
N GLU A 138 -14.17 13.52 16.08
CA GLU A 138 -14.97 14.01 14.96
C GLU A 138 -14.37 13.56 13.62
N GLU A 139 -13.06 13.61 13.48
CA GLU A 139 -12.35 13.14 12.27
C GLU A 139 -12.47 11.64 12.09
N VAL A 140 -12.36 10.86 13.18
CA VAL A 140 -12.58 9.39 13.15
C VAL A 140 -14.02 9.08 12.73
N ILE A 141 -15.02 9.79 13.27
CA ILE A 141 -16.42 9.61 12.89
C ILE A 141 -16.64 10.02 11.42
N ALA A 142 -16.01 11.11 10.97
CA ALA A 142 -16.07 11.53 9.58
C ALA A 142 -15.49 10.48 8.62
N ALA A 143 -14.36 9.89 8.96
CA ALA A 143 -13.75 8.80 8.21
C ALA A 143 -14.66 7.56 8.15
N ALA A 144 -15.28 7.19 9.29
CA ALA A 144 -16.23 6.08 9.35
C ALA A 144 -17.49 6.34 8.49
N LYS A 145 -17.97 7.59 8.43
CA LYS A 145 -19.07 7.99 7.55
C LYS A 145 -18.67 7.90 6.09
N ALA A 146 -17.48 8.36 5.72
CA ALA A 146 -16.96 8.27 4.36
C ALA A 146 -16.81 6.82 3.89
N ALA A 147 -16.42 5.93 4.80
CA ALA A 147 -16.31 4.48 4.55
C ALA A 147 -17.66 3.73 4.64
N HIS A 148 -18.80 4.43 4.86
CA HIS A 148 -20.11 3.84 5.09
C HIS A 148 -20.20 2.88 6.30
N ALA A 149 -19.26 2.92 7.22
CA ALA A 149 -19.21 2.08 8.41
C ALA A 149 -19.96 2.68 9.60
N HIS A 150 -20.18 4.01 9.64
CA HIS A 150 -20.74 4.72 10.78
C HIS A 150 -22.09 4.14 11.24
N HIS A 151 -23.03 3.92 10.31
CA HIS A 151 -24.35 3.39 10.64
C HIS A 151 -24.23 1.99 11.28
N PHE A 152 -23.40 1.11 10.70
CA PHE A 152 -23.15 -0.22 11.26
C PHE A 152 -22.57 -0.12 12.68
N ILE A 153 -21.58 0.75 12.90
CA ILE A 153 -20.96 0.94 14.23
C ILE A 153 -22.01 1.37 15.27
N GLN A 154 -22.93 2.26 14.90
CA GLN A 154 -24.01 2.72 15.78
C GLN A 154 -25.00 1.60 16.17
N THR A 155 -25.12 0.54 15.39
CA THR A 155 -25.97 -0.62 15.71
C THR A 155 -25.34 -1.60 16.71
N LEU A 156 -24.03 -1.48 16.94
CA LEU A 156 -23.30 -2.34 17.88
C LEU A 156 -23.51 -1.89 19.33
N PRO A 157 -23.54 -2.83 20.29
CA PRO A 157 -23.50 -2.50 21.71
C PRO A 157 -22.24 -1.68 22.03
N GLY A 158 -22.43 -0.46 22.56
CA GLY A 158 -21.32 0.45 22.87
C GLY A 158 -20.87 1.34 21.70
N GLY A 159 -21.31 1.11 20.48
CA GLY A 159 -20.95 1.93 19.31
C GLY A 159 -19.44 1.97 19.06
N TYR A 160 -18.85 3.15 19.18
CA TYR A 160 -17.41 3.35 18.98
C TYR A 160 -16.55 2.92 20.19
N ASN A 161 -17.15 2.68 21.36
CA ASN A 161 -16.46 2.32 22.62
C ASN A 161 -16.35 0.81 22.81
#